data_a61828e5e5c874ab191ffacf09b2f4ee
#
_entry.id   a61828e5e5c874ab191ffacf09b2f4ee
#
_cell.length_a   1.000
_cell.length_b   1.000
_cell.length_c   1.000
_cell.angle_alpha   90.00
_cell.angle_beta   90.00
_cell.angle_gamma   90.00
#
_symmetry.space_group_name_H-M   'P 1'
#
loop_
_entity.id
_entity.type
_entity.pdbx_description
1 polymer ?
#
loop_
_entity_poly.entity_id
_entity_poly.type
_entity_poly.pdbx_seq_one_letter_code
_entity_poly.pdbx_strand_id
1 'polypeptide(L)'
;MTRPGWKTVLLREEVVSRLEKLKDQKQGDRPRNIALGAFIEDLIWPVLEGDELLRKYGPYLEELSVDENKILLRDNRVGELVELTFRNEVLFCGRDNSDNCVHIGFAWSIPKVYKVMRAHGQKMPKVKKP
;
A
#
# COMPACT_ATOMS: atom_id res chain seq x y z
N MET A 1 -20.50 20.49 -12.81
CA MET A 1 -20.02 19.89 -14.06
C MET A 1 -18.63 19.34 -13.85
N THR A 2 -18.43 18.07 -14.13
CA THR A 2 -17.11 17.44 -13.98
C THR A 2 -16.25 17.74 -15.22
N ARG A 3 -14.93 17.86 -14.99
CA ARG A 3 -13.98 18.02 -16.10
C ARG A 3 -13.91 16.72 -16.93
N PRO A 4 -13.57 16.82 -18.23
CA PRO A 4 -13.31 15.62 -19.02
C PRO A 4 -12.29 14.71 -18.34
N GLY A 5 -12.57 13.42 -18.27
CA GLY A 5 -11.71 12.45 -17.59
C GLY A 5 -11.95 12.33 -16.08
N TRP A 6 -12.86 13.13 -15.52
CA TRP A 6 -13.20 13.10 -14.10
C TRP A 6 -14.65 12.63 -13.89
N LYS A 7 -14.86 11.90 -12.82
CA LYS A 7 -16.17 11.40 -12.43
C LYS A 7 -16.44 11.74 -10.98
N THR A 8 -17.72 11.99 -10.65
CA THR A 8 -18.14 12.24 -9.28
C THR A 8 -18.55 10.94 -8.62
N VAL A 9 -18.12 10.75 -7.36
CA VAL A 9 -18.49 9.62 -6.53
C VAL A 9 -19.12 10.12 -5.25
N LEU A 10 -20.22 9.51 -4.83
CA LEU A 10 -20.89 9.85 -3.58
C LEU A 10 -20.43 8.90 -2.48
N LEU A 11 -20.00 9.46 -1.35
CA LEU A 11 -19.62 8.71 -0.16
C LEU A 11 -20.54 9.13 0.99
N ARG A 12 -20.77 8.19 1.91
CA ARG A 12 -21.53 8.52 3.13
C ARG A 12 -20.77 9.54 3.95
N GLU A 13 -21.50 10.44 4.60
CA GLU A 13 -20.93 11.48 5.44
C GLU A 13 -20.00 10.92 6.53
N GLU A 14 -20.37 9.79 7.13
CA GLU A 14 -19.54 9.11 8.12
C GLU A 14 -18.19 8.67 7.54
N VAL A 15 -18.17 8.16 6.32
CA VAL A 15 -16.95 7.74 5.63
C VAL A 15 -16.06 8.94 5.35
N VAL A 16 -16.64 10.04 4.86
CA VAL A 16 -15.91 11.29 4.60
C VAL A 16 -15.27 11.83 5.88
N SER A 17 -16.03 11.85 6.97
CA SER A 17 -15.54 12.29 8.28
C SER A 17 -14.34 11.49 8.75
N ARG A 18 -14.42 10.17 8.63
CA ARG A 18 -13.33 9.27 9.03
C ARG A 18 -12.11 9.42 8.13
N LEU A 19 -12.32 9.63 6.84
CA LEU A 19 -11.23 9.89 5.89
C LEU A 19 -10.51 11.21 6.20
N GLU A 20 -11.24 12.25 6.55
CA GLU A 20 -10.64 13.53 6.95
C GLU A 20 -9.77 13.38 8.20
N LYS A 21 -10.25 12.66 9.20
CA LYS A 21 -9.47 12.37 10.41
C LYS A 21 -8.20 11.57 10.08
N LEU A 22 -8.33 10.56 9.24
CA LEU A 22 -7.19 9.74 8.84
C LEU A 22 -6.17 10.58 8.06
N LYS A 23 -6.63 11.45 7.17
CA LYS A 23 -5.79 12.37 6.41
C LYS A 23 -4.99 13.27 7.35
N ASP A 24 -5.64 13.87 8.34
CA ASP A 24 -4.99 14.76 9.30
C ASP A 24 -3.93 14.02 10.12
N GLN A 25 -4.23 12.80 10.56
CA GLN A 25 -3.28 11.96 11.30
C GLN A 25 -2.05 11.60 10.46
N LYS A 26 -2.25 11.22 9.20
CA LYS A 26 -1.16 10.82 8.31
C LYS A 26 -0.36 11.99 7.76
N GLN A 27 -1.01 13.15 7.62
CA GLN A 27 -0.35 14.35 7.14
C GLN A 27 0.63 14.91 8.19
N GLY A 28 0.30 14.82 9.49
CA GLY A 28 1.12 15.35 10.58
C GLY A 28 1.42 16.83 10.40
N ASP A 29 2.68 17.22 10.61
CA ASP A 29 3.15 18.60 10.54
C ASP A 29 3.55 19.04 9.13
N ARG A 30 3.13 18.35 8.10
CA ARG A 30 3.46 18.72 6.73
C ARG A 30 2.88 20.08 6.40
N PRO A 31 3.67 20.98 5.78
CA PRO A 31 3.22 22.35 5.51
C PRO A 31 2.16 22.45 4.42
N ARG A 32 1.88 21.36 3.69
CA ARG A 32 0.98 21.37 2.56
C ARG A 32 -0.27 20.54 2.86
N ASN A 33 -1.43 21.17 2.78
CA ASN A 33 -2.70 20.49 2.94
C ASN A 33 -3.08 19.80 1.62
N ILE A 34 -3.19 18.48 1.65
CA ILE A 34 -3.58 17.68 0.48
C ILE A 34 -5.11 17.67 0.39
N ALA A 35 -5.66 17.86 -0.81
CA ALA A 35 -7.10 17.74 -1.02
C ALA A 35 -7.58 16.33 -0.67
N LEU A 36 -8.78 16.21 -0.11
CA LEU A 36 -9.35 14.94 0.30
C LEU A 36 -9.41 13.92 -0.84
N GLY A 37 -9.81 14.37 -2.04
CA GLY A 37 -9.84 13.51 -3.23
C GLY A 37 -8.50 12.90 -3.57
N ALA A 38 -7.45 13.73 -3.54
CA ALA A 38 -6.09 13.26 -3.79
C ALA A 38 -5.61 12.27 -2.72
N PHE A 39 -5.98 12.50 -1.47
CA PHE A 39 -5.68 11.57 -0.39
C PHE A 39 -6.35 10.22 -0.60
N ILE A 40 -7.62 10.21 -1.01
CA ILE A 40 -8.38 8.99 -1.30
C ILE A 40 -7.71 8.23 -2.46
N GLU A 41 -7.33 8.91 -3.53
CA GLU A 41 -6.62 8.28 -4.65
C GLU A 41 -5.32 7.64 -4.20
N ASP A 42 -4.55 8.32 -3.35
CA ASP A 42 -3.30 7.77 -2.80
C ASP A 42 -3.52 6.47 -2.02
N LEU A 43 -4.65 6.35 -1.33
CA LEU A 43 -5.00 5.13 -0.61
C LEU A 43 -5.43 3.99 -1.55
N ILE A 44 -6.08 4.32 -2.65
CA ILE A 44 -6.74 3.35 -3.53
C ILE A 44 -5.81 2.83 -4.63
N TRP A 45 -4.92 3.68 -5.18
CA TRP A 45 -4.06 3.28 -6.28
C TRP A 45 -3.31 1.96 -6.05
N PRO A 46 -2.69 1.72 -4.88
CA PRO A 46 -2.02 0.44 -4.63
C PRO A 46 -2.96 -0.76 -4.72
N VAL A 47 -4.22 -0.58 -4.29
CA VAL A 47 -5.24 -1.62 -4.35
C VAL A 47 -5.64 -1.91 -5.80
N LEU A 48 -5.82 -0.85 -6.60
CA LEU A 48 -6.22 -0.99 -8.01
C LEU A 48 -5.12 -1.62 -8.86
N GLU A 49 -3.87 -1.31 -8.58
CA GLU A 49 -2.72 -1.90 -9.26
C GLU A 49 -2.41 -3.32 -8.76
N GLY A 50 -3.04 -3.72 -7.65
CA GLY A 50 -2.82 -5.02 -7.04
C GLY A 50 -3.22 -6.16 -7.95
N ASP A 51 -2.41 -7.22 -7.90
CA ASP A 51 -2.64 -8.45 -8.64
C ASP A 51 -3.82 -9.22 -8.03
N GLU A 52 -4.46 -10.05 -8.85
CA GLU A 52 -5.57 -10.92 -8.43
C GLU A 52 -5.15 -11.87 -7.30
N LEU A 53 -3.92 -12.38 -7.34
CA LEU A 53 -3.36 -13.21 -6.26
C LEU A 53 -3.28 -12.43 -4.96
N LEU A 54 -2.94 -11.15 -5.02
CA LEU A 54 -2.89 -10.29 -3.84
C LEU A 54 -4.28 -10.13 -3.22
N ARG A 55 -5.32 -9.98 -4.02
CA ARG A 55 -6.71 -9.91 -3.51
C ARG A 55 -7.11 -11.18 -2.79
N LYS A 56 -6.67 -12.32 -3.28
CA LYS A 56 -6.96 -13.62 -2.69
C LYS A 56 -6.21 -13.84 -1.36
N TYR A 57 -4.95 -13.51 -1.30
CA TYR A 57 -4.09 -13.78 -0.15
C TYR A 57 -3.94 -12.59 0.82
N GLY A 58 -4.17 -11.37 0.34
CA GLY A 58 -4.04 -10.17 1.15
C GLY A 58 -4.78 -10.19 2.48
N PRO A 59 -6.02 -10.71 2.56
CA PRO A 59 -6.74 -10.76 3.82
C PRO A 59 -6.05 -11.56 4.93
N TYR A 60 -5.14 -12.45 4.58
CA TYR A 60 -4.36 -13.23 5.54
C TYR A 60 -3.08 -12.55 5.99
N LEU A 61 -2.73 -11.43 5.37
CA LEU A 61 -1.50 -10.71 5.62
C LEU A 61 -1.77 -9.48 6.48
N GLU A 62 -0.87 -9.22 7.42
CA GLU A 62 -1.01 -8.14 8.38
C GLU A 62 0.28 -7.35 8.45
N GLU A 63 0.16 -6.02 8.35
CA GLU A 63 1.28 -5.10 8.55
C GLU A 63 1.56 -4.97 10.05
N LEU A 64 2.78 -5.29 10.48
CA LEU A 64 3.20 -5.13 11.86
C LEU A 64 4.06 -3.88 12.05
N SER A 65 5.03 -3.65 11.17
CA SER A 65 5.84 -2.44 11.23
C SER A 65 6.45 -2.12 9.86
N VAL A 66 6.64 -0.83 9.62
CA VAL A 66 7.33 -0.32 8.43
C VAL A 66 8.35 0.70 8.90
N ASP A 67 9.62 0.43 8.63
CA ASP A 67 10.69 1.40 8.88
C ASP A 67 11.54 1.61 7.62
N GLU A 68 12.61 2.41 7.72
CA GLU A 68 13.44 2.77 6.57
C GLU A 68 14.18 1.57 5.94
N ASN A 69 14.42 0.52 6.71
CA ASN A 69 15.27 -0.59 6.30
C ASN A 69 14.50 -1.88 6.06
N LYS A 70 13.37 -2.04 6.71
CA LYS A 70 12.62 -3.29 6.64
C LYS A 70 11.13 -3.10 6.90
N ILE A 71 10.36 -4.08 6.43
CA ILE A 71 8.92 -4.19 6.66
C ILE A 71 8.69 -5.53 7.32
N LEU A 72 7.95 -5.54 8.43
CA LEU A 72 7.58 -6.76 9.13
C LEU A 72 6.10 -7.02 8.93
N LEU A 73 5.78 -8.19 8.42
CA LEU A 73 4.42 -8.66 8.19
C LEU A 73 4.17 -9.93 8.99
N ARG A 74 2.89 -10.22 9.23
CA ARG A 74 2.46 -11.53 9.71
C ARG A 74 1.66 -12.20 8.60
N ASP A 75 2.02 -13.44 8.29
CA ASP A 75 1.26 -14.27 7.34
C ASP A 75 0.40 -15.25 8.16
N ASN A 76 -0.89 -14.95 8.27
CA ASN A 76 -1.82 -15.74 9.07
C ASN A 76 -2.22 -17.06 8.41
N ARG A 77 -1.87 -17.28 7.13
CA ARG A 77 -2.08 -18.59 6.50
C ARG A 77 -1.20 -19.65 7.14
N VAL A 78 0.01 -19.27 7.52
CA VAL A 78 1.02 -20.18 8.05
C VAL A 78 1.45 -19.83 9.47
N GLY A 79 0.93 -18.74 10.03
CA GLY A 79 1.24 -18.31 11.40
C GLY A 79 2.67 -17.85 11.58
N GLU A 80 3.31 -17.30 10.55
CA GLU A 80 4.70 -16.88 10.59
C GLU A 80 4.87 -15.37 10.42
N LEU A 81 5.97 -14.85 10.96
CA LEU A 81 6.43 -13.50 10.69
C LEU A 81 7.27 -13.50 9.41
N VAL A 82 7.07 -12.48 8.60
CA VAL A 82 7.78 -12.32 7.33
C VAL A 82 8.50 -11.00 7.34
N GLU A 83 9.81 -11.02 7.13
CA GLU A 83 10.63 -9.82 7.05
C GLU A 83 10.97 -9.51 5.60
N LEU A 84 10.66 -8.29 5.18
CA LEU A 84 11.03 -7.77 3.88
C LEU A 84 12.13 -6.73 4.06
N THR A 85 13.13 -6.80 3.22
CA THR A 85 14.26 -5.85 3.26
C THR A 85 14.40 -5.13 1.93
N PHE A 86 15.01 -3.94 1.97
CA PHE A 86 15.36 -3.20 0.77
C PHE A 86 16.76 -3.62 0.32
N ARG A 87 16.86 -4.13 -0.90
CA ARG A 87 18.14 -4.49 -1.54
C ARG A 87 18.22 -3.77 -2.89
N ASN A 88 19.19 -2.87 -3.04
CA ASN A 88 19.35 -2.09 -4.27
C ASN A 88 18.04 -1.40 -4.71
N GLU A 89 17.34 -0.79 -3.74
CA GLU A 89 16.06 -0.09 -3.93
C GLU A 89 14.89 -1.01 -4.30
N VAL A 90 15.07 -2.31 -4.22
CA VAL A 90 14.02 -3.31 -4.48
C VAL A 90 13.67 -4.04 -3.19
N LEU A 91 12.38 -4.27 -2.97
CA LEU A 91 11.92 -5.08 -1.84
C LEU A 91 12.22 -6.56 -2.08
N PHE A 92 12.74 -7.20 -1.06
CA PHE A 92 13.08 -8.62 -1.10
C PHE A 92 12.50 -9.34 0.12
N CYS A 93 11.86 -10.48 -0.13
CA CYS A 93 11.28 -11.33 0.91
C CYS A 93 12.27 -12.40 1.32
N GLY A 94 12.73 -12.36 2.58
CA GLY A 94 13.68 -13.36 3.10
C GLY A 94 13.07 -14.74 3.24
N ARG A 95 11.75 -14.83 3.52
CA ARG A 95 11.07 -16.11 3.65
C ARG A 95 10.98 -16.87 2.31
N ASP A 96 10.52 -16.17 1.27
CA ASP A 96 10.29 -16.77 -0.04
C ASP A 96 11.49 -16.66 -0.97
N ASN A 97 12.54 -15.98 -0.53
CA ASN A 97 13.72 -15.66 -1.32
C ASN A 97 13.33 -15.08 -2.69
N SER A 98 12.49 -14.06 -2.66
CA SER A 98 11.84 -13.54 -3.86
C SER A 98 11.62 -12.05 -3.77
N ASP A 99 11.54 -11.39 -4.92
CA ASP A 99 11.19 -9.97 -5.05
C ASP A 99 9.78 -9.77 -5.62
N ASN A 100 9.02 -10.84 -5.81
CA ASN A 100 7.68 -10.77 -6.41
C ASN A 100 6.67 -11.77 -5.83
N CYS A 101 6.86 -12.21 -4.60
CA CYS A 101 5.88 -13.05 -3.92
C CYS A 101 4.68 -12.23 -3.41
N VAL A 102 3.68 -12.90 -2.86
CA VAL A 102 2.48 -12.21 -2.31
C VAL A 102 2.84 -11.26 -1.18
N HIS A 103 3.89 -11.54 -0.40
CA HIS A 103 4.34 -10.65 0.67
C HIS A 103 4.85 -9.32 0.11
N ILE A 104 5.61 -9.38 -0.97
CA ILE A 104 6.10 -8.19 -1.67
C ILE A 104 4.92 -7.39 -2.25
N GLY A 105 3.98 -8.06 -2.90
CA GLY A 105 2.78 -7.42 -3.43
C GLY A 105 1.95 -6.73 -2.35
N PHE A 106 1.79 -7.39 -1.21
CA PHE A 106 1.08 -6.81 -0.07
C PHE A 106 1.79 -5.56 0.45
N ALA A 107 3.12 -5.60 0.58
CA ALA A 107 3.90 -4.44 1.02
C ALA A 107 3.70 -3.24 0.09
N TRP A 108 3.65 -3.48 -1.22
CA TRP A 108 3.37 -2.44 -2.19
C TRP A 108 1.96 -1.82 -2.02
N SER A 109 1.02 -2.56 -1.45
CA SER A 109 -0.33 -2.04 -1.17
C SER A 109 -0.37 -1.10 0.04
N ILE A 110 0.69 -1.05 0.83
CA ILE A 110 0.82 -0.11 1.94
C ILE A 110 1.14 1.27 1.35
N PRO A 111 0.30 2.30 1.58
CA PRO A 111 0.48 3.60 0.93
C PRO A 111 1.86 4.22 1.09
N LYS A 112 2.44 4.12 2.28
CA LYS A 112 3.78 4.64 2.56
C LYS A 112 4.85 3.96 1.70
N VAL A 113 4.77 2.65 1.56
CA VAL A 113 5.70 1.86 0.75
C VAL A 113 5.52 2.18 -0.73
N TYR A 114 4.29 2.22 -1.19
CA TYR A 114 3.96 2.56 -2.57
C TYR A 114 4.58 3.90 -2.99
N LYS A 115 4.39 4.94 -2.16
CA LYS A 115 4.94 6.27 -2.44
C LYS A 115 6.46 6.26 -2.54
N VAL A 116 7.12 5.61 -1.61
CA VAL A 116 8.59 5.54 -1.58
C VAL A 116 9.11 4.80 -2.82
N MET A 117 8.53 3.65 -3.12
CA MET A 117 8.97 2.85 -4.27
C MET A 117 8.74 3.56 -5.60
N ARG A 118 7.59 4.22 -5.76
CA ARG A 118 7.30 5.01 -6.97
C ARG A 118 8.24 6.21 -7.10
N ALA A 119 8.59 6.86 -5.99
CA ALA A 119 9.54 7.97 -5.99
C ALA A 119 10.93 7.53 -6.46
N HIS A 120 11.31 6.28 -6.22
CA HIS A 120 12.56 5.68 -6.69
C HIS A 120 12.46 5.09 -8.10
N GLY A 121 11.36 5.34 -8.81
CA GLY A 121 11.16 4.86 -10.17
C GLY A 121 10.80 3.38 -10.30
N GLN A 122 10.50 2.74 -9.18
CA GLN A 122 10.11 1.32 -9.18
C GLN A 122 8.65 1.15 -9.58
N LYS A 123 8.32 0.02 -10.17
CA LYS A 123 6.95 -0.37 -10.52
C LYS A 123 6.54 -1.58 -9.70
N MET A 124 5.25 -1.66 -9.35
CA MET A 124 4.71 -2.81 -8.65
C MET A 124 4.96 -4.09 -9.47
N PRO A 125 5.63 -5.09 -8.90
CA PRO A 125 5.91 -6.32 -9.63
C PRO A 125 4.64 -7.16 -9.81
N LYS A 126 4.62 -7.99 -10.84
CA LYS A 126 3.56 -8.97 -11.00
C LYS A 126 3.78 -10.08 -9.96
N VAL A 127 2.80 -10.30 -9.10
CA VAL A 127 2.89 -11.25 -8.00
C VAL A 127 2.84 -12.68 -8.52
N LYS A 128 3.79 -13.50 -8.05
CA LYS A 128 3.80 -14.93 -8.35
C LYS A 128 2.95 -15.71 -7.37
N LYS A 129 2.35 -16.79 -7.86
CA LYS A 129 1.58 -17.72 -7.04
C LYS A 129 2.49 -18.31 -5.93
N PRO A 130 1.99 -18.33 -4.68
CA PRO A 130 2.75 -18.90 -3.58
C PRO A 130 3.01 -20.38 -3.74
#